data_c7bd31b3d6fa96137668be6ea00d9c6e
#
_entry.id   c7bd31b3d6fa96137668be6ea00d9c6e
#
_cell.length_a   1.000
_cell.length_b   1.000
_cell.length_c   1.000
_cell.angle_alpha   90.00
_cell.angle_beta   90.00
_cell.angle_gamma   90.00
#
_symmetry.space_group_name_H-M   'P 1'
#
loop_
_entity.id
_entity.type
_entity.pdbx_description
1 polymer ?
#
loop_
_entity_poly.entity_id
_entity_poly.type
_entity_poly.pdbx_seq_one_letter_code
_entity_poly.pdbx_strand_id
1 'polypeptide(L)'
;MTTLTTAPLAPLLDRLFTEAEAPASPQLKAALATFTPEERNRLSASADEADYRTFYGLARDEYLAVSRDTARLLYMLVRAGSARSIVEFGTSFGVSALYLAAGLRDNGGGRLITTEFEPSKAARARENFTAGGLADLIELREGDALQTLARDLPGQIDLVLLDGAKGLYPAILALLEGHLRPGALIIADNADRSPEYLHHVRSTSSGYTSVPFAEDVELSMRTVRQASSS
;
A
#
# COMPACT_ATOMS: atom_id res chain seq x y z
N MET A 1 -18.51 -3.19 -19.03
CA MET A 1 -18.53 -2.49 -17.73
C MET A 1 -17.49 -3.13 -16.86
N THR A 2 -16.84 -2.37 -15.98
CA THR A 2 -15.82 -2.89 -15.06
C THR A 2 -16.33 -2.79 -13.62
N THR A 3 -15.75 -3.55 -12.70
CA THR A 3 -16.10 -3.48 -11.28
C THR A 3 -15.97 -2.05 -10.73
N LEU A 4 -14.96 -1.28 -11.17
CA LEU A 4 -14.77 0.12 -10.75
C LEU A 4 -15.92 1.06 -11.15
N THR A 5 -16.62 0.77 -12.23
CA THR A 5 -17.64 1.67 -12.82
C THR A 5 -19.07 1.26 -12.52
N THR A 6 -19.25 0.25 -11.68
CA THR A 6 -20.57 -0.31 -11.34
C THR A 6 -20.83 -0.26 -9.83
N ALA A 7 -22.11 -0.20 -9.45
CA ALA A 7 -22.52 -0.38 -8.06
C ALA A 7 -22.23 -1.82 -7.60
N PRO A 8 -21.92 -2.05 -6.33
CA PRO A 8 -21.92 -1.06 -5.24
C PRO A 8 -20.62 -0.22 -5.14
N LEU A 9 -19.55 -0.58 -5.87
CA LEU A 9 -18.22 -0.02 -5.67
C LEU A 9 -18.11 1.45 -6.13
N ALA A 10 -18.61 1.80 -7.32
CA ALA A 10 -18.43 3.14 -7.87
C ALA A 10 -18.91 4.26 -6.92
N PRO A 11 -20.17 4.26 -6.42
CA PRO A 11 -20.63 5.28 -5.49
C PRO A 11 -19.89 5.25 -4.13
N LEU A 12 -19.40 4.08 -3.71
CA LEU A 12 -18.58 3.98 -2.51
C LEU A 12 -17.25 4.72 -2.67
N LEU A 13 -16.54 4.48 -3.78
CA LEU A 13 -15.25 5.13 -4.07
C LEU A 13 -15.39 6.65 -4.18
N ASP A 14 -16.45 7.14 -4.82
CA ASP A 14 -16.72 8.58 -4.91
C ASP A 14 -16.89 9.21 -3.52
N ARG A 15 -17.63 8.54 -2.62
CA ARG A 15 -17.77 8.98 -1.23
C ARG A 15 -16.44 8.96 -0.48
N LEU A 16 -15.67 7.86 -0.55
CA LEU A 16 -14.40 7.71 0.16
C LEU A 16 -13.37 8.77 -0.28
N PHE A 17 -13.30 9.06 -1.58
CA PHE A 17 -12.44 10.13 -2.05
C PHE A 17 -12.92 11.52 -1.63
N THR A 18 -14.23 11.77 -1.62
CA THR A 18 -14.78 13.04 -1.11
C THR A 18 -14.40 13.25 0.36
N GLU A 19 -14.46 12.18 1.16
CA GLU A 19 -14.03 12.21 2.57
C GLU A 19 -12.50 12.39 2.69
N ALA A 20 -11.71 11.72 1.84
CA ALA A 20 -10.25 11.81 1.83
C ALA A 20 -9.71 13.17 1.37
N GLU A 21 -10.41 13.83 0.46
CA GLU A 21 -10.05 15.15 -0.06
C GLU A 21 -10.50 16.31 0.87
N ALA A 22 -11.24 15.99 1.95
CA ALA A 22 -11.62 16.97 2.95
C ALA A 22 -10.37 17.52 3.68
N PRO A 23 -10.40 18.80 4.11
CA PRO A 23 -9.28 19.33 4.89
C PRO A 23 -9.05 18.54 6.18
N ALA A 24 -7.77 18.31 6.52
CA ALA A 24 -7.41 17.65 7.78
C ALA A 24 -8.13 18.26 8.98
N SER A 25 -8.53 17.45 9.93
CA SER A 25 -9.28 17.87 11.11
C SER A 25 -8.53 18.90 11.93
N PRO A 26 -9.24 19.77 12.66
CA PRO A 26 -8.60 20.69 13.60
C PRO A 26 -7.75 19.97 14.65
N GLN A 27 -8.15 18.77 15.05
CA GLN A 27 -7.46 17.93 16.02
C GLN A 27 -6.09 17.49 15.47
N LEU A 28 -6.04 16.97 14.24
CA LEU A 28 -4.77 16.59 13.60
C LEU A 28 -3.87 17.81 13.41
N LYS A 29 -4.42 18.95 12.93
CA LYS A 29 -3.64 20.18 12.76
C LYS A 29 -3.01 20.64 14.09
N ALA A 30 -3.78 20.64 15.17
CA ALA A 30 -3.28 20.99 16.50
C ALA A 30 -2.21 20.01 16.99
N ALA A 31 -2.42 18.72 16.82
CA ALA A 31 -1.43 17.69 17.19
C ALA A 31 -0.13 17.83 16.41
N LEU A 32 -0.21 18.01 15.08
CA LEU A 32 0.97 18.21 14.24
C LEU A 32 1.70 19.52 14.55
N ALA A 33 1.00 20.56 15.00
CA ALA A 33 1.61 21.84 15.38
C ALA A 33 2.50 21.74 16.63
N THR A 34 2.43 20.66 17.40
CA THR A 34 3.32 20.40 18.55
C THR A 34 4.72 19.96 18.12
N PHE A 35 4.90 19.56 16.86
CA PHE A 35 6.17 19.12 16.29
C PHE A 35 6.70 20.17 15.29
N THR A 36 8.03 20.34 15.26
CA THR A 36 8.67 21.10 14.18
C THR A 36 8.54 20.38 12.84
N PRO A 37 8.72 21.07 11.68
CA PRO A 37 8.76 20.40 10.38
C PRO A 37 9.81 19.29 10.30
N GLU A 38 10.97 19.49 10.90
CA GLU A 38 12.07 18.52 10.93
C GLU A 38 11.70 17.27 11.76
N GLU A 39 11.07 17.46 12.92
CA GLU A 39 10.58 16.36 13.74
C GLU A 39 9.50 15.55 13.01
N ARG A 40 8.56 16.21 12.35
CA ARG A 40 7.53 15.53 11.54
C ARG A 40 8.14 14.68 10.43
N ASN A 41 9.12 15.25 9.70
CA ASN A 41 9.81 14.51 8.64
C ASN A 41 10.58 13.31 9.22
N ARG A 42 11.29 13.48 10.32
CA ARG A 42 11.99 12.39 11.01
C ARG A 42 11.03 11.27 11.44
N LEU A 43 9.95 11.62 12.13
CA LEU A 43 8.99 10.64 12.65
C LEU A 43 8.28 9.88 11.52
N SER A 44 7.88 10.57 10.45
CA SER A 44 7.19 9.97 9.31
C SER A 44 8.07 9.02 8.48
N ALA A 45 9.38 9.24 8.50
CA ALA A 45 10.37 8.43 7.77
C ALA A 45 11.09 7.41 8.67
N SER A 46 10.76 7.36 9.97
CA SER A 46 11.44 6.47 10.93
C SER A 46 11.01 5.02 10.75
N ALA A 47 11.97 4.11 10.88
CA ALA A 47 11.74 2.68 10.99
C ALA A 47 11.54 2.23 12.46
N ASP A 48 11.77 3.12 13.44
CA ASP A 48 11.52 2.83 14.85
C ASP A 48 10.02 2.74 15.15
N GLU A 49 9.61 1.67 15.84
CA GLU A 49 8.21 1.37 16.10
C GLU A 49 7.52 2.48 16.92
N ALA A 50 8.18 3.02 17.93
CA ALA A 50 7.61 4.07 18.76
C ALA A 50 7.41 5.37 17.96
N ASP A 51 8.34 5.70 17.07
CA ASP A 51 8.29 6.88 16.21
C ASP A 51 7.12 6.79 15.22
N TYR A 52 7.07 5.73 14.39
CA TYR A 52 6.03 5.65 13.35
C TYR A 52 4.63 5.44 13.97
N ARG A 53 4.50 4.67 15.05
CA ARG A 53 3.22 4.54 15.75
C ARG A 53 2.74 5.86 16.33
N THR A 54 3.65 6.65 16.90
CA THR A 54 3.33 8.00 17.39
C THR A 54 2.83 8.86 16.24
N PHE A 55 3.57 8.94 15.14
CA PHE A 55 3.25 9.82 14.01
C PHE A 55 1.94 9.42 13.32
N TYR A 56 1.82 8.16 12.90
CA TYR A 56 0.63 7.70 12.17
C TYR A 56 -0.59 7.53 13.09
N GLY A 57 -0.38 7.30 14.40
CA GLY A 57 -1.44 7.31 15.41
C GLY A 57 -2.14 8.66 15.55
N LEU A 58 -1.45 9.78 15.26
CA LEU A 58 -2.09 11.11 15.22
C LEU A 58 -3.15 11.20 14.11
N ALA A 59 -2.94 10.47 13.02
CA ALA A 59 -3.82 10.46 11.85
C ALA A 59 -4.79 9.26 11.85
N ARG A 60 -5.05 8.64 13.01
CA ARG A 60 -5.92 7.44 13.10
C ARG A 60 -7.33 7.67 12.58
N ASP A 61 -7.86 8.89 12.71
CA ASP A 61 -9.21 9.26 12.28
C ASP A 61 -9.22 9.93 10.89
N GLU A 62 -8.04 10.03 10.24
CA GLU A 62 -7.88 10.71 8.96
C GLU A 62 -7.64 9.72 7.81
N TYR A 63 -8.11 10.08 6.63
CA TYR A 63 -7.78 9.37 5.42
C TYR A 63 -6.31 9.62 5.04
N LEU A 64 -5.56 8.54 4.88
CA LEU A 64 -4.23 8.54 4.27
C LEU A 64 -4.36 7.73 2.97
N ALA A 65 -5.05 8.30 2.01
CA ALA A 65 -5.37 7.61 0.76
C ALA A 65 -4.40 8.06 -0.35
N VAL A 66 -4.04 7.14 -1.22
CA VAL A 66 -3.36 7.46 -2.49
C VAL A 66 -4.19 8.43 -3.34
N SER A 67 -3.53 9.15 -4.24
CA SER A 67 -4.24 10.03 -5.18
C SER A 67 -5.20 9.24 -6.08
N ARG A 68 -6.21 9.92 -6.65
CA ARG A 68 -7.14 9.29 -7.61
C ARG A 68 -6.40 8.70 -8.82
N ASP A 69 -5.32 9.34 -9.25
CA ASP A 69 -4.54 8.88 -10.40
C ASP A 69 -3.67 7.68 -10.03
N THR A 70 -3.06 7.68 -8.84
CA THR A 70 -2.36 6.50 -8.31
C THR A 70 -3.32 5.31 -8.15
N ALA A 71 -4.52 5.54 -7.61
CA ALA A 71 -5.53 4.48 -7.46
C ALA A 71 -5.94 3.88 -8.82
N ARG A 72 -6.16 4.72 -9.84
CA ARG A 72 -6.43 4.25 -11.22
C ARG A 72 -5.27 3.48 -11.81
N LEU A 73 -4.03 3.96 -11.59
CA LEU A 73 -2.82 3.25 -12.01
C LEU A 73 -2.76 1.85 -11.38
N LEU A 74 -3.01 1.71 -10.09
CA LEU A 74 -3.02 0.42 -9.40
C LEU A 74 -3.98 -0.57 -10.10
N TYR A 75 -5.23 -0.16 -10.36
CA TYR A 75 -6.18 -0.99 -11.09
C TYR A 75 -5.66 -1.36 -12.48
N MET A 76 -5.12 -0.40 -13.24
CA MET A 76 -4.59 -0.63 -14.58
C MET A 76 -3.44 -1.64 -14.58
N LEU A 77 -2.51 -1.54 -13.62
CA LEU A 77 -1.38 -2.45 -13.47
C LEU A 77 -1.84 -3.87 -13.10
N VAL A 78 -2.80 -4.01 -12.20
CA VAL A 78 -3.42 -5.30 -11.87
C VAL A 78 -4.02 -5.93 -13.12
N ARG A 79 -4.75 -5.16 -13.92
CA ARG A 79 -5.41 -5.63 -15.15
C ARG A 79 -4.39 -6.00 -16.24
N ALA A 80 -3.43 -5.10 -16.51
CA ALA A 80 -2.42 -5.30 -17.57
C ALA A 80 -1.50 -6.48 -17.26
N GLY A 81 -1.13 -6.67 -15.99
CA GLY A 81 -0.30 -7.78 -15.55
C GLY A 81 -1.05 -9.08 -15.31
N SER A 82 -2.38 -9.11 -15.48
CA SER A 82 -3.25 -10.25 -15.12
C SER A 82 -2.96 -10.77 -13.69
N ALA A 83 -2.67 -9.83 -12.77
CA ALA A 83 -2.27 -10.16 -11.40
C ALA A 83 -3.36 -10.95 -10.67
N ARG A 84 -2.95 -11.93 -9.85
CA ARG A 84 -3.79 -12.80 -9.04
C ARG A 84 -3.41 -12.77 -7.56
N SER A 85 -2.18 -12.37 -7.26
CA SER A 85 -1.62 -12.38 -5.93
C SER A 85 -0.98 -11.03 -5.64
N ILE A 86 -1.57 -10.29 -4.71
CA ILE A 86 -1.17 -8.92 -4.39
C ILE A 86 -0.89 -8.80 -2.90
N VAL A 87 0.14 -8.04 -2.54
CA VAL A 87 0.42 -7.65 -1.15
C VAL A 87 0.43 -6.13 -1.07
N GLU A 88 -0.25 -5.59 -0.06
CA GLU A 88 -0.29 -4.17 0.26
C GLU A 88 0.21 -3.94 1.68
N PHE A 89 1.14 -3.03 1.83
CA PHE A 89 1.60 -2.53 3.10
C PHE A 89 1.00 -1.14 3.36
N GLY A 90 0.05 -1.06 4.28
CA GLY A 90 -0.69 0.16 4.62
C GLY A 90 -2.08 0.19 4.00
N THR A 91 -3.10 -0.21 4.76
CA THR A 91 -4.50 -0.26 4.32
C THR A 91 -5.22 1.07 4.50
N SER A 92 -4.96 1.78 5.61
CA SER A 92 -5.77 2.92 6.05
C SER A 92 -7.28 2.54 6.04
N PHE A 93 -8.14 3.32 5.39
CA PHE A 93 -9.56 2.98 5.24
C PHE A 93 -9.88 2.14 4.00
N GLY A 94 -8.86 1.65 3.27
CA GLY A 94 -8.98 0.64 2.23
C GLY A 94 -9.27 1.14 0.82
N VAL A 95 -8.98 2.42 0.50
CA VAL A 95 -9.23 2.97 -0.85
C VAL A 95 -8.39 2.25 -1.90
N SER A 96 -7.07 2.17 -1.72
CA SER A 96 -6.15 1.45 -2.61
C SER A 96 -6.49 -0.04 -2.71
N ALA A 97 -6.78 -0.69 -1.57
CA ALA A 97 -7.18 -2.08 -1.51
C ALA A 97 -8.43 -2.37 -2.36
N LEU A 98 -9.42 -1.46 -2.37
CA LEU A 98 -10.62 -1.59 -3.20
C LEU A 98 -10.30 -1.52 -4.71
N TYR A 99 -9.38 -0.65 -5.13
CA TYR A 99 -8.93 -0.60 -6.53
C TYR A 99 -8.16 -1.84 -6.96
N LEU A 100 -7.25 -2.32 -6.10
CA LEU A 100 -6.52 -3.57 -6.32
C LEU A 100 -7.46 -4.77 -6.41
N ALA A 101 -8.39 -4.89 -5.47
CA ALA A 101 -9.37 -5.98 -5.45
C ALA A 101 -10.37 -5.91 -6.62
N ALA A 102 -10.74 -4.71 -7.07
CA ALA A 102 -11.55 -4.55 -8.29
C ALA A 102 -10.81 -5.09 -9.53
N GLY A 103 -9.51 -4.82 -9.64
CA GLY A 103 -8.68 -5.39 -10.68
C GLY A 103 -8.60 -6.92 -10.62
N LEU A 104 -8.47 -7.49 -9.41
CA LEU A 104 -8.51 -8.94 -9.20
C LEU A 104 -9.88 -9.52 -9.62
N ARG A 105 -11.00 -8.89 -9.23
CA ARG A 105 -12.35 -9.29 -9.63
C ARG A 105 -12.49 -9.35 -11.14
N ASP A 106 -12.03 -8.30 -11.83
CA ASP A 106 -12.11 -8.21 -13.28
C ASP A 106 -11.12 -9.12 -14.01
N ASN A 107 -10.10 -9.66 -13.30
CA ASN A 107 -9.21 -10.73 -13.77
C ASN A 107 -9.80 -12.15 -13.54
N GLY A 108 -11.00 -12.24 -12.95
CA GLY A 108 -11.64 -13.52 -12.60
C GLY A 108 -11.25 -14.07 -11.23
N GLY A 109 -10.81 -13.22 -10.31
CA GLY A 109 -10.47 -13.53 -8.93
C GLY A 109 -8.98 -13.45 -8.62
N GLY A 110 -8.62 -13.79 -7.39
CA GLY A 110 -7.28 -13.69 -6.84
C GLY A 110 -7.32 -13.42 -5.34
N ARG A 111 -6.19 -13.01 -4.76
CA ARG A 111 -6.06 -12.69 -3.34
C ARG A 111 -5.25 -11.44 -3.16
N LEU A 112 -5.77 -10.51 -2.36
CA LEU A 112 -5.06 -9.37 -1.83
C LEU A 112 -4.82 -9.59 -0.33
N ILE A 113 -3.55 -9.55 0.11
CA ILE A 113 -3.19 -9.44 1.51
C ILE A 113 -2.84 -7.99 1.77
N THR A 114 -3.50 -7.36 2.75
CA THR A 114 -3.21 -5.97 3.16
C THR A 114 -3.00 -5.89 4.66
N THR A 115 -2.23 -4.90 5.13
CA THR A 115 -1.84 -4.78 6.53
C THR A 115 -2.22 -3.43 7.11
N GLU A 116 -2.73 -3.42 8.35
CA GLU A 116 -3.04 -2.19 9.10
C GLU A 116 -2.73 -2.39 10.59
N PHE A 117 -2.00 -1.46 11.18
CA PHE A 117 -1.65 -1.56 12.61
C PHE A 117 -2.67 -0.87 13.53
N GLU A 118 -3.43 0.10 12.99
CA GLU A 118 -4.42 0.86 13.76
C GLU A 118 -5.78 0.13 13.74
N PRO A 119 -6.26 -0.39 14.89
CA PRO A 119 -7.48 -1.20 14.91
C PRO A 119 -8.72 -0.48 14.41
N SER A 120 -8.85 0.81 14.69
CA SER A 120 -10.00 1.61 14.23
C SER A 120 -10.03 1.75 12.70
N LYS A 121 -8.86 1.93 12.06
CA LYS A 121 -8.74 1.93 10.60
C LYS A 121 -9.04 0.56 10.01
N ALA A 122 -8.50 -0.50 10.61
CA ALA A 122 -8.74 -1.87 10.16
C ALA A 122 -10.24 -2.23 10.20
N ALA A 123 -10.95 -1.83 11.26
CA ALA A 123 -12.40 -2.03 11.36
C ALA A 123 -13.15 -1.29 10.24
N ARG A 124 -12.83 -0.02 10.01
CA ARG A 124 -13.44 0.80 8.95
C ARG A 124 -13.15 0.26 7.55
N ALA A 125 -11.92 -0.22 7.32
CA ALA A 125 -11.55 -0.85 6.04
C ALA A 125 -12.40 -2.11 5.77
N ARG A 126 -12.61 -2.98 6.77
CA ARG A 126 -13.48 -4.17 6.62
C ARG A 126 -14.92 -3.82 6.26
N GLU A 127 -15.46 -2.75 6.87
CA GLU A 127 -16.79 -2.23 6.51
C GLU A 127 -16.82 -1.78 5.04
N ASN A 128 -15.81 -1.03 4.60
CA ASN A 128 -15.70 -0.56 3.22
C ASN A 128 -15.52 -1.72 2.22
N PHE A 129 -14.74 -2.76 2.55
CA PHE A 129 -14.59 -3.95 1.71
C PHE A 129 -15.91 -4.69 1.53
N THR A 130 -16.68 -4.81 2.61
CA THR A 130 -18.02 -5.42 2.59
C THR A 130 -18.99 -4.57 1.76
N ALA A 131 -19.02 -3.26 2.00
CA ALA A 131 -19.89 -2.33 1.25
C ALA A 131 -19.55 -2.28 -0.25
N GLY A 132 -18.25 -2.43 -0.60
CA GLY A 132 -17.78 -2.51 -1.99
C GLY A 132 -18.00 -3.86 -2.66
N GLY A 133 -18.43 -4.89 -1.92
CA GLY A 133 -18.65 -6.23 -2.45
C GLY A 133 -17.37 -6.97 -2.83
N LEU A 134 -16.22 -6.66 -2.16
CA LEU A 134 -14.90 -7.19 -2.48
C LEU A 134 -14.22 -7.90 -1.28
N ALA A 135 -14.91 -8.03 -0.14
CA ALA A 135 -14.34 -8.62 1.07
C ALA A 135 -13.85 -10.07 0.89
N ASP A 136 -14.41 -10.81 -0.06
CA ASP A 136 -14.02 -12.18 -0.40
C ASP A 136 -12.65 -12.30 -1.08
N LEU A 137 -12.11 -11.20 -1.62
CA LEU A 137 -10.79 -11.14 -2.26
C LEU A 137 -9.70 -10.56 -1.35
N ILE A 138 -10.08 -9.98 -0.20
CA ILE A 138 -9.18 -9.18 0.64
C ILE A 138 -9.00 -9.84 2.00
N GLU A 139 -7.75 -10.17 2.32
CA GLU A 139 -7.32 -10.58 3.65
C GLU A 139 -6.63 -9.40 4.34
N LEU A 140 -7.32 -8.78 5.30
CA LEU A 140 -6.72 -7.73 6.12
C LEU A 140 -6.08 -8.34 7.36
N ARG A 141 -4.77 -8.16 7.49
CA ARG A 141 -3.95 -8.56 8.62
C ARG A 141 -3.72 -7.36 9.55
N GLU A 142 -4.31 -7.42 10.72
CA GLU A 142 -4.20 -6.38 11.73
C GLU A 142 -2.96 -6.60 12.59
N GLY A 143 -2.21 -5.52 12.83
CA GLY A 143 -1.01 -5.51 13.67
C GLY A 143 0.25 -5.06 12.92
N ASP A 144 1.41 -5.36 13.51
CA ASP A 144 2.71 -5.03 12.94
C ASP A 144 2.95 -5.80 11.64
N ALA A 145 3.20 -5.06 10.55
CA ALA A 145 3.41 -5.63 9.23
C ALA A 145 4.66 -6.51 9.16
N LEU A 146 5.72 -6.20 9.91
CA LEU A 146 6.92 -7.03 9.96
C LEU A 146 6.64 -8.42 10.55
N GLN A 147 5.63 -8.55 11.40
CA GLN A 147 5.20 -9.82 11.96
C GLN A 147 4.13 -10.50 11.09
N THR A 148 3.16 -9.74 10.61
CA THR A 148 2.01 -10.29 9.88
C THR A 148 2.38 -10.72 8.45
N LEU A 149 3.36 -10.07 7.81
CA LEU A 149 3.90 -10.44 6.50
C LEU A 149 5.07 -11.44 6.58
N ALA A 150 5.56 -11.80 7.77
CA ALA A 150 6.60 -12.83 7.92
C ALA A 150 6.08 -14.27 7.74
N ARG A 151 4.78 -14.46 7.53
CA ARG A 151 4.15 -15.79 7.47
C ARG A 151 3.01 -15.84 6.45
N ASP A 152 2.73 -17.04 5.99
CA ASP A 152 1.57 -17.35 5.12
C ASP A 152 1.46 -16.45 3.89
N LEU A 153 2.62 -16.11 3.30
CA LEU A 153 2.68 -15.40 2.03
C LEU A 153 2.39 -16.35 0.86
N PRO A 154 1.83 -15.84 -0.25
CA PRO A 154 1.70 -16.59 -1.49
C PRO A 154 3.07 -17.05 -2.00
N GLY A 155 3.13 -18.20 -2.62
CA GLY A 155 4.37 -18.68 -3.24
C GLY A 155 4.90 -17.80 -4.37
N GLN A 156 4.01 -17.03 -5.00
CA GLN A 156 4.35 -16.01 -6.00
C GLN A 156 3.47 -14.77 -5.80
N ILE A 157 4.10 -13.61 -5.78
CA ILE A 157 3.46 -12.30 -5.71
C ILE A 157 3.61 -11.62 -7.08
N ASP A 158 2.50 -11.11 -7.60
CA ASP A 158 2.44 -10.41 -8.89
C ASP A 158 2.64 -8.91 -8.76
N LEU A 159 2.13 -8.33 -7.66
CA LEU A 159 2.16 -6.89 -7.41
C LEU A 159 2.25 -6.61 -5.93
N VAL A 160 3.07 -5.60 -5.58
CA VAL A 160 3.18 -5.06 -4.23
C VAL A 160 2.85 -3.57 -4.25
N LEU A 161 2.06 -3.11 -3.28
CA LEU A 161 1.93 -1.69 -2.95
C LEU A 161 2.59 -1.43 -1.60
N LEU A 162 3.52 -0.48 -1.56
CA LEU A 162 4.13 0.05 -0.36
C LEU A 162 3.54 1.45 -0.08
N ASP A 163 2.66 1.55 0.91
CA ASP A 163 2.00 2.81 1.31
C ASP A 163 1.81 2.91 2.84
N GLY A 164 2.63 2.21 3.60
CA GLY A 164 2.69 2.29 5.06
C GLY A 164 3.73 3.28 5.57
N ALA A 165 4.31 3.00 6.75
CA ALA A 165 5.41 3.77 7.32
C ALA A 165 6.65 3.69 6.42
N LYS A 166 7.11 4.85 5.93
CA LYS A 166 8.09 4.94 4.83
C LYS A 166 9.45 4.37 5.20
N GLY A 167 9.86 4.50 6.47
CA GLY A 167 11.10 3.89 6.98
C GLY A 167 11.10 2.35 6.95
N LEU A 168 9.94 1.71 6.89
CA LEU A 168 9.83 0.25 6.85
C LEU A 168 9.92 -0.33 5.42
N TYR A 169 9.90 0.47 4.36
CA TYR A 169 9.91 -0.03 2.99
C TYR A 169 11.04 -1.03 2.69
N PRO A 170 12.31 -0.77 3.09
CA PRO A 170 13.38 -1.74 2.87
C PRO A 170 13.13 -3.08 3.57
N ALA A 171 12.69 -3.04 4.83
CA ALA A 171 12.43 -4.24 5.62
C ALA A 171 11.23 -5.05 5.10
N ILE A 172 10.15 -4.36 4.71
CA ILE A 172 8.97 -5.00 4.09
C ILE A 172 9.36 -5.61 2.74
N LEU A 173 10.11 -4.89 1.90
CA LEU A 173 10.56 -5.44 0.63
C LEU A 173 11.41 -6.71 0.84
N ALA A 174 12.32 -6.70 1.82
CA ALA A 174 13.17 -7.86 2.13
C ALA A 174 12.33 -9.10 2.53
N LEU A 175 11.22 -8.93 3.25
CA LEU A 175 10.29 -10.04 3.57
C LEU A 175 9.60 -10.60 2.31
N LEU A 176 9.26 -9.72 1.36
CA LEU A 176 8.48 -10.09 0.18
C LEU A 176 9.35 -10.58 -0.99
N GLU A 177 10.62 -10.19 -1.01
CA GLU A 177 11.49 -10.32 -2.19
C GLU A 177 11.63 -11.76 -2.69
N GLY A 178 11.73 -12.73 -1.77
CA GLY A 178 11.79 -14.16 -2.10
C GLY A 178 10.50 -14.72 -2.72
N HIS A 179 9.41 -14.01 -2.60
CA HIS A 179 8.09 -14.37 -3.13
C HIS A 179 7.74 -13.62 -4.43
N LEU A 180 8.52 -12.63 -4.84
CA LEU A 180 8.27 -11.88 -6.07
C LEU A 180 8.58 -12.74 -7.29
N ARG A 181 7.60 -12.94 -8.18
CA ARG A 181 7.90 -13.57 -9.47
C ARG A 181 8.71 -12.62 -10.37
N PRO A 182 9.46 -13.12 -11.36
CA PRO A 182 9.98 -12.28 -12.42
C PRO A 182 8.86 -11.51 -13.11
N GLY A 183 9.04 -10.21 -13.31
CA GLY A 183 8.01 -9.31 -13.82
C GLY A 183 6.99 -8.82 -12.78
N ALA A 184 7.14 -9.20 -11.50
CA ALA A 184 6.33 -8.61 -10.43
C ALA A 184 6.56 -7.10 -10.34
N LEU A 185 5.49 -6.35 -10.12
CA LEU A 185 5.52 -4.90 -9.99
C LEU A 185 5.50 -4.49 -8.52
N ILE A 186 6.23 -3.43 -8.20
CA ILE A 186 6.20 -2.78 -6.89
C ILE A 186 5.89 -1.32 -7.11
N ILE A 187 4.85 -0.84 -6.47
CA ILE A 187 4.48 0.56 -6.44
C ILE A 187 4.76 1.07 -5.03
N ALA A 188 5.60 2.11 -4.90
CA ALA A 188 5.91 2.72 -3.62
C ALA A 188 5.41 4.17 -3.63
N ASP A 189 4.42 4.45 -2.78
CA ASP A 189 3.85 5.79 -2.62
C ASP A 189 4.73 6.61 -1.65
N ASN A 190 4.91 7.92 -1.92
CA ASN A 190 5.84 8.81 -1.21
C ASN A 190 7.24 8.20 -1.04
N ALA A 191 7.75 7.59 -2.09
CA ALA A 191 9.03 6.86 -2.09
C ALA A 191 10.24 7.79 -1.81
N ASP A 192 10.11 9.09 -2.07
CA ASP A 192 11.08 10.13 -1.73
C ASP A 192 11.43 10.17 -0.24
N ARG A 193 10.52 9.70 0.63
CA ARG A 193 10.72 9.59 2.07
C ARG A 193 11.39 8.28 2.51
N SER A 194 11.76 7.41 1.58
CA SER A 194 12.47 6.15 1.82
C SER A 194 13.72 6.04 0.93
N PRO A 195 14.76 6.83 1.19
CA PRO A 195 15.95 6.92 0.32
C PRO A 195 16.69 5.58 0.22
N GLU A 196 16.70 4.76 1.27
CA GLU A 196 17.32 3.42 1.25
C GLU A 196 16.59 2.49 0.28
N TYR A 197 15.25 2.52 0.28
CA TYR A 197 14.44 1.77 -0.68
C TYR A 197 14.75 2.22 -2.12
N LEU A 198 14.72 3.52 -2.39
CA LEU A 198 15.05 4.07 -3.71
C LEU A 198 16.45 3.69 -4.17
N HIS A 199 17.45 3.79 -3.27
CA HIS A 199 18.81 3.37 -3.58
C HIS A 199 18.86 1.89 -3.97
N HIS A 200 18.15 1.02 -3.24
CA HIS A 200 18.09 -0.40 -3.53
C HIS A 200 17.46 -0.68 -4.90
N VAL A 201 16.22 -0.25 -5.15
CA VAL A 201 15.50 -0.62 -6.39
C VAL A 201 16.06 0.05 -7.65
N ARG A 202 16.76 1.17 -7.52
CA ARG A 202 17.44 1.88 -8.63
C ARG A 202 18.87 1.39 -8.90
N SER A 203 19.42 0.56 -8.01
CA SER A 203 20.77 -0.02 -8.23
C SER A 203 20.74 -1.01 -9.39
N THR A 204 21.72 -0.93 -10.29
CA THR A 204 21.83 -1.82 -11.47
C THR A 204 22.06 -3.29 -11.10
N SER A 205 22.52 -3.57 -9.88
CA SER A 205 22.80 -4.93 -9.38
C SER A 205 21.69 -5.53 -8.53
N SER A 206 20.62 -4.77 -8.24
CA SER A 206 19.56 -5.17 -7.32
C SER A 206 18.56 -6.18 -7.92
N GLY A 207 18.56 -6.35 -9.24
CA GLY A 207 17.59 -7.20 -9.94
C GLY A 207 16.23 -6.53 -10.10
N TYR A 208 16.21 -5.20 -10.16
CA TYR A 208 15.05 -4.40 -10.46
C TYR A 208 15.31 -3.47 -11.65
N THR A 209 14.22 -3.11 -12.35
CA THR A 209 14.16 -1.94 -13.20
C THR A 209 13.17 -0.97 -12.57
N SER A 210 13.58 0.27 -12.34
CA SER A 210 12.80 1.22 -11.54
C SER A 210 12.76 2.58 -12.22
N VAL A 211 11.59 3.24 -12.15
CA VAL A 211 11.36 4.59 -12.69
C VAL A 211 10.45 5.38 -11.77
N PRO A 212 10.67 6.69 -11.61
CA PRO A 212 9.70 7.55 -10.95
C PRO A 212 8.44 7.65 -11.81
N PHE A 213 7.29 7.54 -11.14
CA PHE A 213 5.98 7.78 -11.70
C PHE A 213 5.28 8.84 -10.84
N ALA A 214 4.86 9.95 -11.43
CA ALA A 214 4.42 11.14 -10.72
C ALA A 214 5.53 11.73 -9.79
N GLU A 215 5.16 12.67 -8.90
CA GLU A 215 6.15 13.41 -8.11
C GLU A 215 6.78 12.54 -7.01
N ASP A 216 6.04 11.60 -6.43
CA ASP A 216 6.40 10.88 -5.21
C ASP A 216 6.21 9.35 -5.28
N VAL A 217 5.76 8.83 -6.43
CA VAL A 217 5.55 7.39 -6.64
C VAL A 217 6.70 6.78 -7.42
N GLU A 218 7.25 5.69 -6.92
CA GLU A 218 8.24 4.87 -7.65
C GLU A 218 7.60 3.59 -8.14
N LEU A 219 7.77 3.29 -9.44
CA LEU A 219 7.35 2.05 -10.06
C LEU A 219 8.57 1.18 -10.35
N SER A 220 8.65 0.02 -9.75
CA SER A 220 9.73 -0.94 -9.92
C SER A 220 9.21 -2.27 -10.43
N MET A 221 10.02 -2.98 -11.21
CA MET A 221 9.73 -4.31 -11.71
C MET A 221 10.87 -5.28 -11.36
N ARG A 222 10.54 -6.43 -10.78
CA ARG A 222 11.51 -7.50 -10.53
C ARG A 222 11.97 -8.12 -11.84
N THR A 223 13.26 -8.09 -12.14
CA THR A 223 13.82 -8.56 -13.43
C THR A 223 14.47 -9.93 -13.37
N VAL A 224 14.93 -10.40 -12.21
CA VAL A 224 15.64 -11.67 -12.05
C VAL A 224 14.97 -12.59 -11.03
N ARG A 225 15.12 -13.90 -11.21
CA ARG A 225 14.91 -14.88 -10.13
C ARG A 225 16.08 -14.79 -9.18
N GLN A 226 15.83 -14.81 -7.86
CA GLN A 226 16.92 -15.17 -6.95
C GLN A 226 17.47 -16.54 -7.37
N ALA A 227 18.80 -16.62 -7.55
CA ALA A 227 19.44 -17.92 -7.67
C ALA A 227 19.13 -18.69 -6.38
N SER A 228 18.46 -19.83 -6.49
CA SER A 228 18.28 -20.75 -5.38
C SER A 228 19.68 -21.05 -4.85
N SER A 229 19.98 -20.62 -3.64
CA SER A 229 21.18 -21.08 -2.92
C SER A 229 21.04 -22.60 -2.72
N SER A 230 21.82 -23.34 -3.50
CA SER A 230 21.97 -24.79 -3.42
C SER A 230 22.69 -25.14 -2.13
#